data_abfa27129597186ab77c2b3653515c20
#
_entry.id   abfa27129597186ab77c2b3653515c20
#
_cell.length_a   1.000
_cell.length_b   1.000
_cell.length_c   1.000
_cell.angle_alpha   90.00
_cell.angle_beta   90.00
_cell.angle_gamma   90.00
#
_symmetry.space_group_name_H-M   'P 1'
#
loop_
_entity.id
_entity.type
_entity.pdbx_description
1 polymer ?
#
loop_
_entity_poly.entity_id
_entity_poly.type
_entity_poly.pdbx_seq_one_letter_code
_entity_poly.pdbx_strand_id
1 'polypeptide(L)'
;MGKVKVKKQSTFIDMTAMSDVTVLLLTFFMLTSTFVQKEPITVNTPASVSEVKVPEQNTVTILVDKAGKIFLAMDNPDELERTAELVASHYNITFTPEQKNAIRRLTSFGVPIRELPAYLDKTVEKQDAYMQEQLKVPNNPHIGIPNQESEEPAAEGSNTIDPKNEFKIWIDSATKGKAIGAVKLAIKADKTTDYQVVKKVISDLRDLHKNEYLLVTNLRTASSN
;
A
#
# COMPACT_ATOMS: atom_id res chain seq x y z
N MET A 1 -27.98 55.25 -55.83
CA MET A 1 -27.20 54.06 -55.38
C MET A 1 -28.03 53.28 -54.38
N GLY A 2 -28.63 52.11 -54.78
CA GLY A 2 -29.47 51.32 -53.97
C GLY A 2 -28.65 50.44 -52.98
N LYS A 3 -28.90 50.55 -51.68
CA LYS A 3 -28.30 49.68 -50.68
C LYS A 3 -28.94 48.30 -50.75
N VAL A 4 -28.18 47.28 -51.16
CA VAL A 4 -28.59 45.87 -51.12
C VAL A 4 -28.59 45.43 -49.66
N LYS A 5 -29.77 45.14 -49.11
CA LYS A 5 -29.92 44.53 -47.80
C LYS A 5 -29.60 43.04 -47.91
N VAL A 6 -28.43 42.64 -47.47
CA VAL A 6 -28.05 41.23 -47.35
C VAL A 6 -28.85 40.61 -46.16
N LYS A 7 -29.74 39.66 -46.46
CA LYS A 7 -30.52 38.94 -45.47
C LYS A 7 -29.58 37.95 -44.78
N LYS A 8 -29.21 38.25 -43.52
CA LYS A 8 -28.44 37.32 -42.68
C LYS A 8 -29.30 36.07 -42.44
N GLN A 9 -28.90 34.94 -42.97
CA GLN A 9 -29.48 33.67 -42.60
C GLN A 9 -29.03 33.36 -41.17
N SER A 10 -29.99 33.12 -40.30
CA SER A 10 -29.75 32.57 -38.97
C SER A 10 -29.29 31.10 -39.12
N THR A 11 -28.07 30.82 -38.79
CA THR A 11 -27.57 29.42 -38.67
C THR A 11 -28.26 28.79 -37.48
N PHE A 12 -29.21 27.89 -37.75
CA PHE A 12 -29.82 27.07 -36.74
C PHE A 12 -28.82 25.96 -36.37
N ILE A 13 -28.20 26.09 -35.23
CA ILE A 13 -27.29 25.06 -34.69
C ILE A 13 -28.18 23.99 -34.05
N ASP A 14 -28.15 22.78 -34.58
CA ASP A 14 -28.86 21.66 -34.01
C ASP A 14 -28.19 21.26 -32.66
N MET A 15 -28.86 21.64 -31.56
CA MET A 15 -28.37 21.35 -30.19
C MET A 15 -28.49 19.88 -29.82
N THR A 16 -29.24 19.08 -30.53
CA THR A 16 -29.40 17.65 -30.26
C THR A 16 -28.11 16.89 -30.57
N ALA A 17 -27.49 17.19 -31.72
CA ALA A 17 -26.20 16.61 -32.10
C ALA A 17 -25.08 17.00 -31.14
N MET A 18 -25.09 18.26 -30.67
CA MET A 18 -24.12 18.73 -29.69
C MET A 18 -24.30 18.08 -28.32
N SER A 19 -25.55 17.88 -27.89
CA SER A 19 -25.86 17.18 -26.64
C SER A 19 -25.47 15.72 -26.69
N ASP A 20 -25.67 15.02 -27.79
CA ASP A 20 -25.29 13.63 -27.98
C ASP A 20 -23.78 13.43 -27.85
N VAL A 21 -23.00 14.27 -28.55
CA VAL A 21 -21.53 14.24 -28.47
C VAL A 21 -21.03 14.49 -27.04
N THR A 22 -21.63 15.47 -26.33
CA THR A 22 -21.23 15.76 -24.94
C THR A 22 -21.57 14.64 -23.99
N VAL A 23 -22.73 13.97 -24.14
CA VAL A 23 -23.13 12.82 -23.33
C VAL A 23 -22.24 11.62 -23.64
N LEU A 24 -21.95 11.33 -24.92
CA LEU A 24 -21.02 10.26 -25.30
C LEU A 24 -19.62 10.50 -24.72
N LEU A 25 -19.12 11.73 -24.76
CA LEU A 25 -17.82 12.09 -24.22
C LEU A 25 -17.80 11.97 -22.69
N LEU A 26 -18.88 12.40 -22.02
CA LEU A 26 -19.03 12.26 -20.59
C LEU A 26 -19.06 10.78 -20.17
N THR A 27 -19.86 9.94 -20.84
CA THR A 27 -19.95 8.50 -20.56
C THR A 27 -18.63 7.79 -20.85
N PHE A 28 -17.94 8.17 -21.92
CA PHE A 28 -16.60 7.67 -22.23
C PHE A 28 -15.61 7.97 -21.10
N PHE A 29 -15.53 9.22 -20.65
CA PHE A 29 -14.66 9.58 -19.52
C PHE A 29 -15.06 8.89 -18.23
N MET A 30 -16.35 8.68 -17.98
CA MET A 30 -16.82 7.99 -16.80
C MET A 30 -16.44 6.50 -16.81
N LEU A 31 -16.49 5.85 -17.96
CA LEU A 31 -16.12 4.44 -18.16
C LEU A 31 -14.60 4.23 -18.22
N THR A 32 -13.84 5.21 -18.71
CA THR A 32 -12.38 5.14 -18.78
C THR A 32 -11.68 5.70 -17.55
N SER A 33 -12.43 6.33 -16.65
CA SER A 33 -11.88 6.82 -15.37
C SER A 33 -11.48 5.65 -14.48
N THR A 34 -10.18 5.40 -14.42
CA THR A 34 -9.62 4.46 -13.44
C THR A 34 -9.44 5.19 -12.11
N PHE A 35 -10.12 4.71 -11.08
CA PHE A 35 -9.85 5.20 -9.72
C PHE A 35 -8.48 4.71 -9.29
N VAL A 36 -7.52 5.61 -9.26
CA VAL A 36 -6.22 5.32 -8.63
C VAL A 36 -6.45 5.24 -7.12
N GLN A 37 -6.23 4.07 -6.55
CA GLN A 37 -6.30 3.90 -5.11
C GLN A 37 -5.20 4.76 -4.48
N LYS A 38 -5.62 5.66 -3.57
CA LYS A 38 -4.71 6.55 -2.88
C LYS A 38 -3.89 5.73 -1.88
N GLU A 39 -2.58 5.65 -2.10
CA GLU A 39 -1.68 5.09 -1.09
C GLU A 39 -1.72 5.99 0.15
N PRO A 40 -2.00 5.46 1.35
CA PRO A 40 -2.03 6.25 2.59
C PRO A 40 -0.66 6.86 2.93
N ILE A 41 0.41 6.31 2.36
CA ILE A 41 1.77 6.76 2.56
C ILE A 41 2.48 6.88 1.23
N THR A 42 3.00 8.08 0.95
CA THR A 42 3.88 8.34 -0.18
C THR A 42 5.33 8.12 0.24
N VAL A 43 5.96 7.09 -0.32
CA VAL A 43 7.38 6.79 -0.12
C VAL A 43 8.15 7.26 -1.35
N ASN A 44 9.05 8.22 -1.17
CA ASN A 44 9.96 8.69 -2.22
C ASN A 44 11.18 7.77 -2.30
N THR A 45 11.16 6.80 -3.18
CA THR A 45 12.26 5.85 -3.34
C THR A 45 13.53 6.51 -3.89
N PRO A 46 14.72 6.01 -3.52
CA PRO A 46 15.98 6.51 -4.04
C PRO A 46 16.09 6.27 -5.55
N ALA A 47 16.77 7.17 -6.26
CA ALA A 47 17.00 7.07 -7.69
C ALA A 47 18.09 6.02 -7.99
N SER A 48 17.82 5.14 -8.95
CA SER A 48 18.76 4.12 -9.44
C SER A 48 18.94 4.23 -10.95
N VAL A 49 19.99 3.62 -11.46
CA VAL A 49 20.25 3.47 -12.92
C VAL A 49 19.40 2.37 -13.56
N SER A 50 18.77 1.53 -12.75
CA SER A 50 17.91 0.44 -13.20
C SER A 50 16.59 0.48 -12.46
N GLU A 51 15.50 0.44 -13.20
CA GLU A 51 14.15 0.27 -12.67
C GLU A 51 13.82 -1.22 -12.61
N VAL A 52 13.55 -1.72 -11.41
CA VAL A 52 13.06 -3.08 -11.25
C VAL A 52 11.54 -3.02 -11.21
N LYS A 53 10.89 -3.56 -12.25
CA LYS A 53 9.42 -3.69 -12.26
C LYS A 53 9.00 -4.71 -11.22
N VAL A 54 8.20 -4.28 -10.26
CA VAL A 54 7.57 -5.18 -9.30
C VAL A 54 6.49 -5.97 -10.03
N PRO A 55 6.42 -7.29 -9.87
CA PRO A 55 5.32 -8.07 -10.43
C PRO A 55 3.97 -7.59 -9.90
N GLU A 56 2.98 -7.54 -10.78
CA GLU A 56 1.64 -7.03 -10.43
C GLU A 56 0.78 -8.04 -9.65
N GLN A 57 1.27 -9.27 -9.46
CA GLN A 57 0.49 -10.34 -8.81
C GLN A 57 1.29 -11.06 -7.74
N ASN A 58 0.61 -11.42 -6.67
CA ASN A 58 1.16 -12.15 -5.52
C ASN A 58 2.37 -11.45 -4.88
N THR A 59 2.30 -10.13 -4.79
CA THR A 59 3.38 -9.31 -4.23
C THR A 59 2.99 -8.79 -2.85
N VAL A 60 3.89 -8.95 -1.89
CA VAL A 60 3.84 -8.28 -0.59
C VAL A 60 4.87 -7.16 -0.63
N THR A 61 4.40 -5.94 -0.60
CA THR A 61 5.26 -4.76 -0.57
C THR A 61 5.45 -4.27 0.85
N ILE A 62 6.69 -4.21 1.27
CA ILE A 62 7.13 -3.67 2.55
C ILE A 62 7.50 -2.21 2.32
N LEU A 63 6.72 -1.30 2.88
CA LEU A 63 6.93 0.14 2.78
C LEU A 63 7.63 0.61 4.05
N VAL A 64 8.73 1.33 3.91
CA VAL A 64 9.45 1.93 5.04
C VAL A 64 9.46 3.44 4.86
N ASP A 65 8.78 4.13 5.77
CA ASP A 65 8.67 5.59 5.78
C ASP A 65 9.98 6.24 6.29
N LYS A 66 10.13 7.53 6.03
CA LYS A 66 11.24 8.38 6.52
C LYS A 66 11.47 8.32 8.03
N ALA A 67 10.42 8.05 8.81
CA ALA A 67 10.51 7.86 10.27
C ALA A 67 10.90 6.43 10.66
N GLY A 68 11.18 5.54 9.71
CA GLY A 68 11.49 4.14 9.97
C GLY A 68 10.28 3.27 10.33
N LYS A 69 9.07 3.75 10.10
CA LYS A 69 7.85 2.98 10.32
C LYS A 69 7.60 2.03 9.16
N ILE A 70 7.19 0.81 9.49
CA ILE A 70 6.97 -0.26 8.51
C ILE A 70 5.47 -0.38 8.23
N PHE A 71 5.14 -0.46 6.95
CA PHE A 71 3.78 -0.69 6.45
C PHE A 71 3.82 -1.85 5.46
N LEU A 72 2.74 -2.57 5.36
CA LEU A 72 2.58 -3.66 4.41
C LEU A 72 1.47 -3.35 3.43
N ALA A 73 1.70 -3.69 2.17
CA ALA A 73 0.71 -3.67 1.11
C ALA A 73 0.67 -5.05 0.45
N MET A 74 -0.51 -5.54 0.17
CA MET A 74 -0.74 -6.77 -0.56
C MET A 74 -1.69 -6.50 -1.72
N ASP A 75 -1.34 -7.00 -2.89
CA ASP A 75 -2.13 -6.83 -4.12
C ASP A 75 -3.42 -7.68 -4.13
N ASN A 76 -3.41 -8.81 -3.42
CA ASN A 76 -4.55 -9.72 -3.38
C ASN A 76 -5.36 -9.55 -2.08
N PRO A 77 -6.62 -9.06 -2.17
CA PRO A 77 -7.47 -8.85 -0.99
C PRO A 77 -7.80 -10.12 -0.21
N ASP A 78 -7.96 -11.27 -0.89
CA ASP A 78 -8.27 -12.55 -0.24
C ASP A 78 -7.07 -13.05 0.55
N GLU A 79 -5.87 -12.85 0.02
CA GLU A 79 -4.63 -13.19 0.70
C GLU A 79 -4.35 -12.26 1.88
N LEU A 80 -4.71 -10.99 1.76
CA LEU A 80 -4.61 -10.04 2.87
C LEU A 80 -5.53 -10.45 4.02
N GLU A 81 -6.79 -10.79 3.74
CA GLU A 81 -7.75 -11.26 4.74
C GLU A 81 -7.23 -12.53 5.44
N ARG A 82 -6.83 -13.55 4.66
CA ARG A 82 -6.27 -14.79 5.17
C ARG A 82 -5.05 -14.57 6.06
N THR A 83 -4.13 -13.71 5.60
CA THR A 83 -2.92 -13.39 6.36
C THR A 83 -3.27 -12.67 7.66
N ALA A 84 -4.18 -11.71 7.62
CA ALA A 84 -4.64 -11.01 8.82
C ALA A 84 -5.30 -11.96 9.83
N GLU A 85 -6.08 -12.93 9.37
CA GLU A 85 -6.67 -13.96 10.24
C GLU A 85 -5.61 -14.84 10.91
N LEU A 86 -4.58 -15.25 10.17
CA LEU A 86 -3.48 -16.04 10.73
C LEU A 86 -2.72 -15.25 11.79
N VAL A 87 -2.42 -13.97 11.53
CA VAL A 87 -1.77 -13.09 12.51
C VAL A 87 -2.67 -12.85 13.71
N ALA A 88 -3.96 -12.57 13.49
CA ALA A 88 -4.91 -12.36 14.58
C ALA A 88 -5.04 -13.58 15.48
N SER A 89 -5.06 -14.80 14.90
CA SER A 89 -5.09 -16.05 15.67
C SER A 89 -3.86 -16.22 16.54
N HIS A 90 -2.69 -15.77 16.09
CA HIS A 90 -1.45 -15.77 16.87
C HIS A 90 -1.55 -14.89 18.12
N TYR A 91 -2.30 -13.78 18.04
CA TYR A 91 -2.51 -12.85 19.16
C TYR A 91 -3.84 -13.05 19.88
N ASN A 92 -4.58 -14.14 19.60
CA ASN A 92 -5.92 -14.43 20.16
C ASN A 92 -6.94 -13.29 19.88
N ILE A 93 -6.87 -12.68 18.71
CA ILE A 93 -7.80 -11.65 18.24
C ILE A 93 -8.72 -12.29 17.20
N THR A 94 -10.01 -11.94 17.23
CA THR A 94 -11.01 -12.38 16.24
C THR A 94 -11.59 -11.17 15.55
N PHE A 95 -11.61 -11.18 14.20
CA PHE A 95 -12.25 -10.12 13.42
C PHE A 95 -13.73 -10.41 13.19
N THR A 96 -14.55 -9.38 13.25
CA THR A 96 -15.95 -9.45 12.85
C THR A 96 -16.06 -9.55 11.31
N PRO A 97 -17.20 -10.03 10.77
CA PRO A 97 -17.39 -10.08 9.30
C PRO A 97 -17.26 -8.70 8.63
N GLU A 98 -17.65 -7.63 9.33
CA GLU A 98 -17.52 -6.26 8.83
C GLU A 98 -16.06 -5.82 8.77
N GLN A 99 -15.27 -6.15 9.79
CA GLN A 99 -13.83 -5.88 9.83
C GLN A 99 -13.08 -6.67 8.74
N LYS A 100 -13.46 -7.92 8.46
CA LYS A 100 -12.90 -8.71 7.36
C LYS A 100 -13.15 -8.05 6.01
N ASN A 101 -14.38 -7.57 5.79
CA ASN A 101 -14.69 -6.81 4.58
C ASN A 101 -13.90 -5.48 4.50
N ALA A 102 -13.63 -4.85 5.63
CA ALA A 102 -12.77 -3.66 5.67
C ALA A 102 -11.32 -3.99 5.33
N ILE A 103 -10.76 -5.10 5.85
CA ILE A 103 -9.41 -5.58 5.53
C ILE A 103 -9.23 -5.76 4.02
N ARG A 104 -10.19 -6.40 3.34
CA ARG A 104 -10.14 -6.63 1.89
C ARG A 104 -10.08 -5.36 1.05
N ARG A 105 -10.48 -4.21 1.61
CA ARG A 105 -10.45 -2.91 0.95
C ARG A 105 -9.16 -2.14 1.20
N LEU A 106 -8.33 -2.59 2.15
CA LEU A 106 -7.07 -1.93 2.45
C LEU A 106 -6.08 -2.16 1.31
N THR A 107 -5.51 -1.08 0.81
CA THR A 107 -4.39 -1.13 -0.15
C THR A 107 -3.07 -1.33 0.56
N SER A 108 -2.91 -0.66 1.70
CA SER A 108 -1.76 -0.81 2.59
C SER A 108 -2.18 -0.49 4.02
N PHE A 109 -1.48 -1.04 4.98
CA PHE A 109 -1.73 -0.82 6.39
C PHE A 109 -0.41 -0.81 7.17
N GLY A 110 -0.42 -0.17 8.31
CA GLY A 110 0.72 -0.10 9.22
C GLY A 110 0.24 0.35 10.58
N VAL A 111 -0.60 -0.52 11.19
CA VAL A 111 -1.13 -0.33 12.53
C VAL A 111 -0.84 -1.63 13.29
N PRO A 112 -0.39 -1.57 14.56
CA PRO A 112 -0.20 -2.76 15.36
C PRO A 112 -1.46 -3.63 15.40
N ILE A 113 -1.31 -4.94 15.38
CA ILE A 113 -2.44 -5.89 15.28
C ILE A 113 -3.49 -5.69 16.39
N ARG A 114 -3.06 -5.27 17.57
CA ARG A 114 -3.95 -5.00 18.70
C ARG A 114 -4.87 -3.81 18.49
N GLU A 115 -4.42 -2.84 17.71
CA GLU A 115 -5.17 -1.62 17.39
C GLU A 115 -5.91 -1.73 16.05
N LEU A 116 -5.58 -2.76 15.26
CA LEU A 116 -6.16 -2.98 13.95
C LEU A 116 -7.70 -3.10 13.98
N PRO A 117 -8.35 -3.81 14.91
CA PRO A 117 -9.82 -3.86 14.97
C PRO A 117 -10.44 -2.46 15.14
N ALA A 118 -9.94 -1.65 16.06
CA ALA A 118 -10.42 -0.29 16.30
C ALA A 118 -10.14 0.65 15.10
N TYR A 119 -9.09 0.38 14.33
CA TYR A 119 -8.81 1.08 13.09
C TYR A 119 -9.81 0.71 12.00
N LEU A 120 -10.13 -0.58 11.84
CA LEU A 120 -11.06 -1.10 10.84
C LEU A 120 -12.51 -0.65 11.07
N ASP A 121 -12.90 -0.40 12.31
CA ASP A 121 -14.24 0.11 12.66
C ASP A 121 -14.46 1.56 12.18
N LYS A 122 -13.40 2.26 11.79
CA LYS A 122 -13.49 3.61 11.25
C LYS A 122 -13.90 3.58 9.77
N THR A 123 -14.66 4.59 9.33
CA THR A 123 -14.92 4.79 7.89
C THR A 123 -13.61 5.11 7.14
N VAL A 124 -13.54 4.81 5.85
CA VAL A 124 -12.33 5.00 5.02
C VAL A 124 -11.74 6.41 5.16
N GLU A 125 -12.60 7.44 5.13
CA GLU A 125 -12.18 8.84 5.32
C GLU A 125 -11.54 9.09 6.69
N LYS A 126 -12.09 8.44 7.74
CA LYS A 126 -11.53 8.54 9.10
C LYS A 126 -10.27 7.72 9.28
N GLN A 127 -10.11 6.62 8.53
CA GLN A 127 -8.87 5.84 8.49
C GLN A 127 -7.74 6.67 7.88
N ASP A 128 -8.00 7.35 6.75
CA ASP A 128 -7.03 8.24 6.11
C ASP A 128 -6.65 9.42 7.01
N ALA A 129 -7.65 10.07 7.61
CA ALA A 129 -7.41 11.18 8.54
C ALA A 129 -6.60 10.74 9.76
N TYR A 130 -6.96 9.60 10.36
CA TYR A 130 -6.23 9.00 11.48
C TYR A 130 -4.77 8.73 11.10
N MET A 131 -4.53 8.09 9.96
CA MET A 131 -3.19 7.78 9.48
C MET A 131 -2.36 9.07 9.29
N GLN A 132 -2.93 10.08 8.65
CA GLN A 132 -2.29 11.38 8.42
C GLN A 132 -1.96 12.13 9.72
N GLU A 133 -2.84 12.05 10.71
CA GLU A 133 -2.64 12.68 12.01
C GLU A 133 -1.53 11.96 12.80
N GLN A 134 -1.59 10.64 12.84
CA GLN A 134 -0.62 9.82 13.57
C GLN A 134 0.79 9.90 12.97
N LEU A 135 0.91 10.06 11.64
CA LEU A 135 2.19 10.25 10.96
C LEU A 135 2.89 11.55 11.33
N LYS A 136 2.16 12.57 11.79
CA LYS A 136 2.74 13.85 12.24
C LYS A 136 3.42 13.76 13.60
N VAL A 137 3.05 12.77 14.40
CA VAL A 137 3.61 12.58 15.74
C VAL A 137 4.92 11.79 15.65
N PRO A 138 6.07 12.38 16.03
CA PRO A 138 7.35 11.67 16.01
C PRO A 138 7.31 10.45 16.95
N ASN A 139 7.90 9.34 16.52
CA ASN A 139 8.02 8.10 17.31
C ASN A 139 6.70 7.54 17.87
N ASN A 140 5.60 7.79 17.18
CA ASN A 140 4.29 7.30 17.60
C ASN A 140 4.24 5.76 17.61
N PRO A 141 3.93 5.10 18.75
CA PRO A 141 3.86 3.65 18.82
C PRO A 141 2.58 3.06 18.16
N HIS A 142 1.57 3.90 17.91
CA HIS A 142 0.27 3.50 17.33
C HIS A 142 0.30 3.39 15.81
N ILE A 143 1.45 3.69 15.19
CA ILE A 143 1.60 3.61 13.75
C ILE A 143 2.92 2.91 13.38
N GLY A 144 2.85 2.14 12.30
CA GLY A 144 3.90 1.23 11.89
C GLY A 144 3.71 -0.15 12.52
N ILE A 145 4.03 -1.18 11.76
CA ILE A 145 4.05 -2.55 12.26
C ILE A 145 5.29 -2.70 13.15
N PRO A 146 5.12 -3.15 14.41
CA PRO A 146 6.24 -3.33 15.33
C PRO A 146 7.27 -4.34 14.80
N ASN A 147 8.53 -3.92 14.82
CA ASN A 147 9.68 -4.71 14.44
C ASN A 147 10.74 -4.68 15.55
N GLN A 148 10.31 -5.03 16.77
CA GLN A 148 11.18 -5.07 17.92
C GLN A 148 11.38 -6.53 18.34
N GLU A 149 12.58 -6.87 18.75
CA GLU A 149 12.88 -8.16 19.35
C GLU A 149 12.85 -8.05 20.87
N SER A 150 12.47 -9.13 21.51
CA SER A 150 12.59 -9.24 22.96
C SER A 150 14.07 -9.19 23.35
N GLU A 151 14.39 -8.57 24.47
CA GLU A 151 15.75 -8.55 25.01
C GLU A 151 16.21 -9.94 25.48
N GLU A 152 15.24 -10.85 25.74
CA GLU A 152 15.53 -12.23 26.04
C GLU A 152 15.66 -13.03 24.74
N PRO A 153 16.82 -13.65 24.47
CA PRO A 153 16.99 -14.50 23.30
C PRO A 153 15.98 -15.64 23.38
N ALA A 154 15.23 -15.86 22.30
CA ALA A 154 14.44 -17.08 22.17
C ALA A 154 15.34 -18.29 22.43
N ALA A 155 14.86 -19.26 23.20
CA ALA A 155 15.63 -20.46 23.55
C ALA A 155 16.24 -21.06 22.27
N GLU A 156 17.56 -21.28 22.27
CA GLU A 156 18.27 -21.85 21.13
C GLU A 156 17.57 -23.12 20.65
N GLY A 157 17.15 -23.14 19.40
CA GLY A 157 16.41 -24.25 18.78
C GLY A 157 14.88 -24.10 18.75
N SER A 158 14.32 -23.03 19.29
CA SER A 158 12.90 -22.72 19.13
C SER A 158 12.65 -22.04 17.78
N ASN A 159 11.90 -22.71 16.91
CA ASN A 159 11.41 -22.15 15.63
C ASN A 159 10.26 -21.14 15.87
N THR A 160 10.13 -20.63 17.11
CA THR A 160 9.04 -19.74 17.51
C THR A 160 9.45 -18.31 17.24
N ILE A 161 8.71 -17.62 16.37
CA ILE A 161 8.91 -16.20 16.08
C ILE A 161 8.57 -15.40 17.34
N ASP A 162 9.42 -14.43 17.70
CA ASP A 162 9.18 -13.56 18.85
C ASP A 162 7.84 -12.80 18.68
N PRO A 163 6.90 -12.92 19.63
CA PRO A 163 5.62 -12.23 19.58
C PRO A 163 5.73 -10.70 19.55
N LYS A 164 6.86 -10.13 19.98
CA LYS A 164 7.12 -8.69 19.90
C LYS A 164 7.52 -8.24 18.50
N ASN A 165 8.05 -9.16 17.68
CA ASN A 165 8.34 -8.87 16.28
C ASN A 165 7.13 -9.22 15.41
N GLU A 166 6.15 -8.33 15.42
CA GLU A 166 4.91 -8.50 14.66
C GLU A 166 5.19 -8.55 13.15
N PHE A 167 6.19 -7.80 12.67
CA PHE A 167 6.58 -7.80 11.26
C PHE A 167 6.97 -9.21 10.78
N LYS A 168 7.79 -9.95 11.53
CA LYS A 168 8.16 -11.34 11.19
C LYS A 168 6.93 -12.24 11.10
N ILE A 169 5.97 -12.08 12.03
CA ILE A 169 4.73 -12.87 12.05
C ILE A 169 3.86 -12.57 10.82
N TRP A 170 3.76 -11.31 10.41
CA TRP A 170 3.04 -10.92 9.19
C TRP A 170 3.66 -11.55 7.94
N ILE A 171 4.97 -11.48 7.78
CA ILE A 171 5.69 -12.05 6.62
C ILE A 171 5.60 -13.58 6.62
N ASP A 172 5.78 -14.24 7.76
CA ASP A 172 5.62 -15.70 7.86
C ASP A 172 4.20 -16.11 7.49
N SER A 173 3.19 -15.44 8.03
CA SER A 173 1.78 -15.72 7.74
C SER A 173 1.43 -15.51 6.27
N ALA A 174 1.97 -14.45 5.62
CA ALA A 174 1.74 -14.17 4.21
C ALA A 174 2.35 -15.23 3.29
N THR A 175 3.44 -15.86 3.71
CA THR A 175 4.16 -16.87 2.92
C THR A 175 3.82 -18.30 3.31
N LYS A 176 3.15 -18.51 4.43
CA LYS A 176 2.82 -19.82 4.99
C LYS A 176 1.92 -20.64 4.06
N GLY A 177 2.31 -21.88 3.81
CA GLY A 177 1.56 -22.81 2.96
C GLY A 177 1.67 -22.53 1.45
N LYS A 178 2.54 -21.62 1.03
CA LYS A 178 2.81 -21.33 -0.37
C LYS A 178 4.15 -21.92 -0.81
N ALA A 179 4.27 -22.26 -2.10
CA ALA A 179 5.54 -22.69 -2.65
C ALA A 179 6.59 -21.57 -2.55
N ILE A 180 7.86 -21.95 -2.44
CA ILE A 180 8.98 -21.01 -2.42
C ILE A 180 8.94 -20.16 -3.70
N GLY A 181 9.01 -18.84 -3.56
CA GLY A 181 8.95 -17.91 -4.69
C GLY A 181 7.55 -17.64 -5.26
N ALA A 182 6.48 -18.28 -4.74
CA ALA A 182 5.10 -17.99 -5.15
C ALA A 182 4.62 -16.61 -4.68
N VAL A 183 5.17 -16.11 -3.58
CA VAL A 183 4.97 -14.74 -3.09
C VAL A 183 6.23 -13.95 -3.34
N LYS A 184 6.09 -12.84 -4.05
CA LYS A 184 7.20 -11.91 -4.27
C LYS A 184 7.23 -10.88 -3.15
N LEU A 185 8.41 -10.67 -2.57
CA LEU A 185 8.62 -9.64 -1.57
C LEU A 185 9.26 -8.43 -2.24
N ALA A 186 8.68 -7.25 -2.03
CA ALA A 186 9.24 -6.00 -2.51
C ALA A 186 9.46 -5.04 -1.34
N ILE A 187 10.62 -4.42 -1.27
CA ILE A 187 10.96 -3.42 -0.25
C ILE A 187 11.00 -2.06 -0.92
N LYS A 188 10.18 -1.14 -0.45
CA LYS A 188 10.09 0.25 -0.91
C LYS A 188 10.42 1.16 0.27
N ALA A 189 11.65 1.63 0.36
CA ALA A 189 12.10 2.51 1.43
C ALA A 189 12.20 3.97 0.93
N ASP A 190 11.92 4.93 1.80
CA ASP A 190 12.13 6.35 1.50
C ASP A 190 13.64 6.63 1.43
N LYS A 191 14.02 7.53 0.51
CA LYS A 191 15.43 7.95 0.32
C LYS A 191 16.08 8.55 1.55
N THR A 192 15.28 9.05 2.49
CA THR A 192 15.72 9.69 3.74
C THR A 192 15.67 8.76 4.94
N THR A 193 15.17 7.52 4.75
CA THR A 193 15.12 6.52 5.83
C THR A 193 16.52 6.13 6.29
N ASP A 194 16.70 5.97 7.60
CA ASP A 194 17.95 5.46 8.15
C ASP A 194 18.22 4.04 7.61
N TYR A 195 19.43 3.86 7.09
CA TYR A 195 19.88 2.57 6.57
C TYR A 195 19.79 1.44 7.61
N GLN A 196 19.95 1.74 8.90
CA GLN A 196 19.84 0.74 9.97
C GLN A 196 18.45 0.09 10.02
N VAL A 197 17.39 0.86 9.76
CA VAL A 197 16.03 0.34 9.72
C VAL A 197 15.85 -0.62 8.54
N VAL A 198 16.30 -0.23 7.36
CA VAL A 198 16.23 -1.07 6.16
C VAL A 198 17.07 -2.35 6.35
N LYS A 199 18.26 -2.22 6.93
CA LYS A 199 19.12 -3.35 7.26
C LYS A 199 18.44 -4.32 8.23
N LYS A 200 17.72 -3.80 9.23
CA LYS A 200 16.96 -4.63 10.17
C LYS A 200 15.83 -5.39 9.47
N VAL A 201 15.05 -4.73 8.61
CA VAL A 201 14.01 -5.39 7.78
C VAL A 201 14.62 -6.53 6.94
N ILE A 202 15.76 -6.28 6.30
CA ILE A 202 16.46 -7.31 5.51
C ILE A 202 16.95 -8.45 6.40
N SER A 203 17.46 -8.16 7.59
CA SER A 203 17.87 -9.19 8.55
C SER A 203 16.69 -10.07 8.98
N ASP A 204 15.55 -9.46 9.28
CA ASP A 204 14.33 -10.19 9.65
C ASP A 204 13.83 -11.12 8.55
N LEU A 205 13.90 -10.66 7.29
CA LEU A 205 13.58 -11.51 6.14
C LEU A 205 14.55 -12.68 6.00
N ARG A 206 15.83 -12.46 6.26
CA ARG A 206 16.86 -13.50 6.24
C ARG A 206 16.62 -14.54 7.33
N ASP A 207 16.25 -14.11 8.52
CA ASP A 207 15.92 -15.01 9.65
C ASP A 207 14.74 -15.93 9.32
N LEU A 208 13.79 -15.42 8.54
CA LEU A 208 12.66 -16.19 8.01
C LEU A 208 13.01 -17.03 6.76
N HIS A 209 14.29 -17.08 6.38
CA HIS A 209 14.75 -17.73 5.14
C HIS A 209 14.09 -17.20 3.85
N LYS A 210 13.66 -15.92 3.86
CA LYS A 210 13.07 -15.22 2.71
C LYS A 210 14.14 -14.33 2.06
N ASN A 211 15.07 -14.96 1.32
CA ASN A 211 16.21 -14.26 0.73
C ASN A 211 15.90 -13.64 -0.65
N GLU A 212 14.74 -13.98 -1.22
CA GLU A 212 14.30 -13.46 -2.53
C GLU A 212 13.38 -12.24 -2.32
N TYR A 213 13.94 -11.05 -2.42
CA TYR A 213 13.19 -9.79 -2.37
C TYR A 213 13.70 -8.80 -3.41
N LEU A 214 12.81 -7.92 -3.85
CA LEU A 214 13.09 -6.86 -4.80
C LEU A 214 13.22 -5.53 -4.04
N LEU A 215 14.32 -4.80 -4.28
CA LEU A 215 14.44 -3.43 -3.81
C LEU A 215 13.85 -2.50 -4.87
N VAL A 216 12.79 -1.79 -4.53
CA VAL A 216 12.12 -0.86 -5.44
C VAL A 216 12.84 0.47 -5.40
N THR A 217 13.32 0.91 -6.56
CA THR A 217 14.00 2.20 -6.75
C THR A 217 13.39 2.94 -7.94
N ASN A 218 13.43 4.26 -7.93
CA ASN A 218 13.01 5.05 -9.08
C ASN A 218 14.15 5.21 -10.08
N LEU A 219 13.81 5.31 -11.37
CA LEU A 219 14.80 5.58 -12.41
C LEU A 219 15.37 7.00 -12.20
N ARG A 220 16.69 7.12 -12.24
CA ARG A 220 17.36 8.42 -12.18
C ARG A 220 17.10 9.12 -13.50
N THR A 221 16.23 10.12 -13.52
CA THR A 221 16.14 11.04 -14.66
C THR A 221 17.46 11.77 -14.78
N ALA A 222 18.14 11.60 -15.92
CA ALA A 222 19.32 12.39 -16.23
C ALA A 222 18.90 13.88 -16.19
N SER A 223 19.35 14.60 -15.17
CA SER A 223 19.23 16.05 -15.18
C SER A 223 20.10 16.53 -16.36
N SER A 224 19.45 17.03 -17.39
CA SER A 224 20.12 17.79 -18.43
C SER A 224 20.83 18.97 -17.74
N ASN A 225 22.14 18.93 -17.76
CA ASN A 225 23.00 20.10 -17.52
C ASN A 225 22.75 21.15 -18.58
#